data_ea398e63d2b9873ad0c75d54d3ec5d47
#
_entry.id   ea398e63d2b9873ad0c75d54d3ec5d47
#
_cell.length_a   1.000
_cell.length_b   1.000
_cell.length_c   1.000
_cell.angle_alpha   90.00
_cell.angle_beta   90.00
_cell.angle_gamma   90.00
#
_symmetry.space_group_name_H-M   'P 1'
#
loop_
_entity.id
_entity.type
_entity.pdbx_description
1 polymer ?
#
loop_
_entity_poly.entity_id
_entity_poly.type
_entity_poly.pdbx_seq_one_letter_code
_entity_poly.pdbx_strand_id
1 'polypeptide(L)'
;MLIIQRHYLKEFLKVLALVAAGLALIFSLLDLVDKIDDFLPYNPSLKNLVLYASFNFPRYLLYLLPMAILLCSLFTISQADRRFEITAVKAAGGRVKILLLPFLFAGLFLSLGSFVLGEFIVPDFSKKANELKNEITKKGKKFTFKEGTMWLRAQDGSIVKIGLYLPEKNISKNVSIFKVHKGALKERIEADEAEWSASSASSGVGSKNSEGKWKLKNITLYNAQDGSINKYKELEYPFMEPPALFAEDIQKPEDLGIRELFRYIKKLEDAGFKNLKLLVDFHSKVSYPFVNFVMLLLGISLPMRGKTGKGLVTTAVGIFISLLYWFGHAMSLSIGYAGILPPVIATWLVPLIFGIIAVRLFKGIHE
;
A
#
# COMPACT_ATOMS: atom_id res chain seq x y z
N MET A 1 35.09 -0.16 -14.04
CA MET A 1 33.99 0.56 -14.69
C MET A 1 34.58 1.55 -15.70
N LEU A 2 34.21 1.44 -16.97
CA LEU A 2 34.69 2.36 -18.00
C LEU A 2 34.18 3.80 -17.75
N ILE A 3 34.94 4.82 -18.13
CA ILE A 3 34.55 6.23 -17.93
C ILE A 3 33.15 6.52 -18.52
N ILE A 4 32.88 5.99 -19.70
CA ILE A 4 31.60 6.12 -20.42
C ILE A 4 30.45 5.49 -19.61
N GLN A 5 30.64 4.31 -19.04
CA GLN A 5 29.62 3.62 -18.21
C GLN A 5 29.26 4.47 -16.98
N ARG A 6 30.26 5.04 -16.32
CA ARG A 6 30.06 5.91 -15.15
C ARG A 6 29.33 7.19 -15.52
N HIS A 7 29.63 7.76 -16.70
CA HIS A 7 28.98 8.97 -17.19
C HIS A 7 27.47 8.74 -17.40
N TYR A 8 27.10 7.71 -18.17
CA TYR A 8 25.68 7.40 -18.43
C TYR A 8 24.91 7.01 -17.18
N LEU A 9 25.51 6.20 -16.31
CA LEU A 9 24.86 5.82 -15.06
C LEU A 9 24.61 7.05 -14.17
N LYS A 10 25.57 7.97 -14.09
CA LYS A 10 25.41 9.21 -13.32
C LYS A 10 24.33 10.12 -13.92
N GLU A 11 24.28 10.23 -15.24
CA GLU A 11 23.24 11.00 -15.94
C GLU A 11 21.85 10.39 -15.69
N PHE A 12 21.71 9.07 -15.87
CA PHE A 12 20.48 8.34 -15.57
C PHE A 12 20.01 8.57 -14.14
N LEU A 13 20.88 8.40 -13.14
CA LEU A 13 20.52 8.56 -11.73
C LEU A 13 20.13 10.00 -11.38
N LYS A 14 20.77 11.01 -11.99
CA LYS A 14 20.39 12.42 -11.80
C LYS A 14 19.00 12.70 -12.37
N VAL A 15 18.74 12.27 -13.61
CA VAL A 15 17.45 12.46 -14.26
C VAL A 15 16.37 11.68 -13.51
N LEU A 16 16.67 10.44 -13.07
CA LEU A 16 15.76 9.63 -12.28
C LEU A 16 15.39 10.31 -10.97
N ALA A 17 16.36 10.81 -10.22
CA ALA A 17 16.09 11.49 -8.95
C ALA A 17 15.20 12.72 -9.14
N LEU A 18 15.44 13.50 -10.19
CA LEU A 18 14.64 14.69 -10.51
C LEU A 18 13.22 14.32 -10.94
N VAL A 19 13.07 13.37 -11.86
CA VAL A 19 11.76 12.97 -12.40
C VAL A 19 10.94 12.23 -11.33
N ALA A 20 11.55 11.29 -10.60
CA ALA A 20 10.84 10.53 -9.56
C ALA A 20 10.38 11.45 -8.42
N ALA A 21 11.25 12.37 -7.95
CA ALA A 21 10.88 13.34 -6.93
C ALA A 21 9.81 14.32 -7.43
N GLY A 22 9.93 14.81 -8.67
CA GLY A 22 8.94 15.72 -9.28
C GLY A 22 7.57 15.06 -9.42
N LEU A 23 7.51 13.84 -9.95
CA LEU A 23 6.27 13.08 -10.05
C LEU A 23 5.67 12.80 -8.67
N ALA A 24 6.46 12.34 -7.71
CA ALA A 24 5.99 12.06 -6.35
C ALA A 24 5.43 13.32 -5.68
N LEU A 25 6.06 14.47 -5.87
CA LEU A 25 5.60 15.75 -5.33
C LEU A 25 4.28 16.17 -5.97
N ILE A 26 4.16 16.10 -7.30
CA ILE A 26 2.92 16.43 -8.02
C ILE A 26 1.77 15.54 -7.53
N PHE A 27 1.96 14.23 -7.47
CA PHE A 27 0.91 13.30 -7.04
C PHE A 27 0.57 13.45 -5.55
N SER A 28 1.54 13.79 -4.71
CA SER A 28 1.27 14.08 -3.29
C SER A 28 0.44 15.36 -3.12
N LEU A 29 0.67 16.36 -3.96
CA LEU A 29 -0.16 17.58 -3.98
C LEU A 29 -1.55 17.33 -4.57
N LEU A 30 -1.66 16.50 -5.61
CA LEU A 30 -2.96 16.09 -6.16
C LEU A 30 -3.80 15.34 -5.13
N ASP A 31 -3.20 14.41 -4.36
CA ASP A 31 -3.88 13.72 -3.25
C ASP A 31 -4.38 14.70 -2.18
N LEU A 32 -3.59 15.73 -1.89
CA LEU A 32 -4.01 16.79 -0.97
C LEU A 32 -5.22 17.57 -1.52
N VAL A 33 -5.21 17.91 -2.81
CA VAL A 33 -6.32 18.63 -3.47
C VAL A 33 -7.59 17.76 -3.48
N ASP A 34 -7.47 16.47 -3.77
CA ASP A 34 -8.59 15.52 -3.76
C ASP A 34 -9.25 15.42 -2.37
N LYS A 35 -8.47 15.58 -1.30
CA LYS A 35 -8.94 15.50 0.08
C LYS A 35 -9.20 16.87 0.73
N ILE A 36 -9.10 17.95 -0.02
CA ILE A 36 -9.23 19.30 0.54
C ILE A 36 -10.62 19.52 1.15
N ASP A 37 -11.66 18.95 0.55
CA ASP A 37 -13.05 19.05 1.03
C ASP A 37 -13.24 18.35 2.39
N ASP A 38 -12.45 17.31 2.68
CA ASP A 38 -12.43 16.64 3.99
C ASP A 38 -11.83 17.54 5.09
N PHE A 39 -10.90 18.43 4.71
CA PHE A 39 -10.14 19.28 5.64
C PHE A 39 -10.74 20.67 5.84
N LEU A 40 -11.32 21.27 4.81
CA LEU A 40 -11.87 22.64 4.82
C LEU A 40 -12.81 22.96 6.00
N PRO A 41 -13.75 22.06 6.40
CA PRO A 41 -14.65 22.33 7.52
C PRO A 41 -13.95 22.59 8.86
N TYR A 42 -12.68 22.14 8.98
CA TYR A 42 -11.91 22.23 10.23
C TYR A 42 -10.88 23.36 10.24
N ASN A 43 -10.82 24.18 9.18
CA ASN A 43 -9.88 25.31 9.02
C ASN A 43 -8.42 24.91 9.36
N PRO A 44 -7.81 23.95 8.66
CA PRO A 44 -6.45 23.50 8.94
C PRO A 44 -5.43 24.60 8.66
N SER A 45 -4.34 24.63 9.43
CA SER A 45 -3.24 25.51 9.13
C SER A 45 -2.52 25.06 7.84
N LEU A 46 -1.99 26.02 7.06
CA LEU A 46 -1.20 25.70 5.86
C LEU A 46 -0.04 24.74 6.18
N LYS A 47 0.57 24.89 7.36
CA LYS A 47 1.61 23.99 7.85
C LYS A 47 1.14 22.53 7.91
N ASN A 48 -0.06 22.28 8.41
CA ASN A 48 -0.61 20.93 8.51
C ASN A 48 -0.89 20.31 7.13
N LEU A 49 -1.35 21.10 6.17
CA LEU A 49 -1.58 20.65 4.79
C LEU A 49 -0.27 20.26 4.09
N VAL A 50 0.76 21.11 4.21
CA VAL A 50 2.10 20.82 3.66
C VAL A 50 2.71 19.58 4.34
N LEU A 51 2.55 19.45 5.65
CA LEU A 51 3.06 18.30 6.39
C LEU A 51 2.35 17.00 5.97
N TYR A 52 1.03 17.06 5.76
CA TYR A 52 0.24 15.94 5.23
C TYR A 52 0.73 15.50 3.85
N ALA A 53 0.93 16.44 2.92
CA ALA A 53 1.48 16.13 1.60
C ALA A 53 2.90 15.54 1.72
N SER A 54 3.75 16.07 2.61
CA SER A 54 5.10 15.54 2.85
C SER A 54 5.09 14.11 3.39
N PHE A 55 4.15 13.76 4.24
CA PHE A 55 4.03 12.39 4.75
C PHE A 55 3.52 11.39 3.68
N ASN A 56 2.76 11.84 2.69
CA ASN A 56 2.33 10.99 1.58
C ASN A 56 3.39 10.85 0.47
N PHE A 57 4.40 11.73 0.43
CA PHE A 57 5.46 11.73 -0.59
C PHE A 57 6.17 10.38 -0.79
N PRO A 58 6.64 9.65 0.26
CA PRO A 58 7.31 8.36 0.09
C PRO A 58 6.42 7.29 -0.58
N ARG A 59 5.12 7.33 -0.31
CA ARG A 59 4.13 6.43 -0.92
C ARG A 59 4.05 6.68 -2.43
N TYR A 60 3.89 7.93 -2.85
CA TYR A 60 3.82 8.27 -4.28
C TYR A 60 5.15 8.06 -4.99
N LEU A 61 6.29 8.30 -4.30
CA LEU A 61 7.60 7.97 -4.82
C LEU A 61 7.70 6.46 -5.14
N LEU A 62 7.27 5.59 -4.23
CA LEU A 62 7.26 4.16 -4.44
C LEU A 62 6.39 3.76 -5.64
N TYR A 63 5.15 4.27 -5.72
CA TYR A 63 4.20 3.93 -6.79
C TYR A 63 4.62 4.39 -8.17
N LEU A 64 5.28 5.55 -8.27
CA LEU A 64 5.66 6.13 -9.56
C LEU A 64 7.08 5.75 -10.00
N LEU A 65 7.85 5.11 -9.12
CA LEU A 65 9.23 4.73 -9.38
C LEU A 65 9.40 3.87 -10.65
N PRO A 66 8.59 2.83 -10.92
CA PRO A 66 8.73 2.03 -12.13
C PRO A 66 8.54 2.84 -13.42
N MET A 67 7.57 3.76 -13.43
CA MET A 67 7.34 4.67 -14.57
C MET A 67 8.53 5.62 -14.75
N ALA A 68 9.01 6.22 -13.67
CA ALA A 68 10.16 7.10 -13.71
C ALA A 68 11.41 6.38 -14.24
N ILE A 69 11.66 5.16 -13.77
CA ILE A 69 12.78 4.32 -14.24
C ILE A 69 12.69 4.06 -15.74
N LEU A 70 11.51 3.67 -16.25
CA LEU A 70 11.30 3.42 -17.67
C LEU A 70 11.57 4.68 -18.49
N LEU A 71 10.95 5.81 -18.12
CA LEU A 71 11.10 7.07 -18.85
C LEU A 71 12.55 7.57 -18.85
N CYS A 72 13.22 7.54 -17.69
CA CYS A 72 14.59 8.02 -17.58
C CYS A 72 15.59 7.13 -18.31
N SER A 73 15.42 5.81 -18.25
CA SER A 73 16.27 4.89 -18.99
C SER A 73 16.08 5.00 -20.50
N LEU A 74 14.82 5.08 -20.97
CA LEU A 74 14.51 5.37 -22.38
C LEU A 74 15.14 6.68 -22.83
N PHE A 75 14.98 7.75 -22.05
CA PHE A 75 15.52 9.06 -22.40
C PHE A 75 17.05 9.04 -22.49
N THR A 76 17.73 8.55 -21.45
CA THR A 76 19.20 8.50 -21.39
C THR A 76 19.79 7.70 -22.55
N ILE A 77 19.26 6.53 -22.81
CA ILE A 77 19.78 5.66 -23.88
C ILE A 77 19.43 6.21 -25.27
N SER A 78 18.21 6.70 -25.46
CA SER A 78 17.84 7.36 -26.75
C SER A 78 18.67 8.60 -27.04
N GLN A 79 19.09 9.35 -26.01
CA GLN A 79 19.94 10.51 -26.17
C GLN A 79 21.36 10.09 -26.59
N ALA A 80 21.91 9.04 -25.98
CA ALA A 80 23.20 8.47 -26.34
C ALA A 80 23.20 7.92 -27.79
N ASP A 81 22.13 7.25 -28.21
CA ASP A 81 21.97 6.76 -29.58
C ASP A 81 21.90 7.90 -30.60
N ARG A 82 21.15 8.96 -30.31
CA ARG A 82 21.05 10.15 -31.19
C ARG A 82 22.36 10.94 -31.33
N ARG A 83 23.18 10.92 -30.33
CA ARG A 83 24.52 11.55 -30.36
C ARG A 83 25.56 10.64 -31.04
N PHE A 84 25.11 9.51 -31.61
CA PHE A 84 25.98 8.50 -32.23
C PHE A 84 27.04 7.91 -31.29
N GLU A 85 26.89 8.10 -29.99
CA GLU A 85 27.86 7.65 -29.00
C GLU A 85 27.87 6.11 -28.91
N ILE A 86 26.69 5.45 -29.02
CA ILE A 86 26.56 4.00 -29.09
C ILE A 86 27.15 3.44 -30.39
N THR A 87 26.94 4.15 -31.49
CA THR A 87 27.52 3.80 -32.80
C THR A 87 29.06 3.90 -32.75
N ALA A 88 29.62 4.94 -32.11
CA ALA A 88 31.05 5.09 -31.92
C ALA A 88 31.63 3.96 -31.06
N VAL A 89 30.96 3.54 -30.02
CA VAL A 89 31.38 2.37 -29.21
C VAL A 89 31.41 1.10 -30.04
N LYS A 90 30.41 0.87 -30.88
CA LYS A 90 30.39 -0.31 -31.80
C LYS A 90 31.52 -0.23 -32.84
N ALA A 91 31.73 0.93 -33.45
CA ALA A 91 32.80 1.15 -34.43
C ALA A 91 34.19 0.91 -33.83
N ALA A 92 34.37 1.21 -32.53
CA ALA A 92 35.58 0.92 -31.79
C ALA A 92 35.72 -0.55 -31.32
N GLY A 93 34.82 -1.47 -31.74
CA GLY A 93 34.82 -2.87 -31.33
C GLY A 93 34.28 -3.11 -29.90
N GLY A 94 33.66 -2.11 -29.28
CA GLY A 94 33.09 -2.24 -27.95
C GLY A 94 31.75 -3.00 -27.95
N ARG A 95 31.54 -3.83 -26.94
CA ARG A 95 30.28 -4.59 -26.76
C ARG A 95 29.25 -3.75 -26.03
N VAL A 96 28.10 -3.47 -26.68
CA VAL A 96 27.03 -2.65 -26.10
C VAL A 96 26.44 -3.26 -24.84
N LYS A 97 26.30 -4.59 -24.78
CA LYS A 97 25.80 -5.28 -23.58
C LYS A 97 26.67 -5.03 -22.35
N ILE A 98 28.00 -4.94 -22.55
CA ILE A 98 28.94 -4.59 -21.47
C ILE A 98 28.74 -3.14 -21.02
N LEU A 99 28.46 -2.23 -21.96
CA LEU A 99 28.16 -0.83 -21.66
C LEU A 99 26.91 -0.71 -20.77
N LEU A 100 25.89 -1.57 -20.99
CA LEU A 100 24.62 -1.54 -20.26
C LEU A 100 24.67 -2.28 -18.91
N LEU A 101 25.71 -3.06 -18.64
CA LEU A 101 25.82 -3.86 -17.40
C LEU A 101 25.65 -3.03 -16.10
N PRO A 102 26.20 -1.83 -15.94
CA PRO A 102 26.01 -1.02 -14.75
C PRO A 102 24.55 -0.61 -14.52
N PHE A 103 23.77 -0.46 -15.60
CA PHE A 103 22.33 -0.19 -15.49
C PHE A 103 21.57 -1.38 -14.89
N LEU A 104 21.94 -2.61 -15.24
CA LEU A 104 21.34 -3.82 -14.66
C LEU A 104 21.59 -3.89 -13.15
N PHE A 105 22.82 -3.58 -12.71
CA PHE A 105 23.12 -3.49 -11.29
C PHE A 105 22.33 -2.37 -10.62
N ALA A 106 22.23 -1.18 -11.24
CA ALA A 106 21.44 -0.08 -10.73
C ALA A 106 19.96 -0.47 -10.61
N GLY A 107 19.40 -1.19 -11.60
CA GLY A 107 18.03 -1.71 -11.54
C GLY A 107 17.80 -2.67 -10.39
N LEU A 108 18.76 -3.56 -10.13
CA LEU A 108 18.69 -4.44 -8.98
C LEU A 108 18.72 -3.68 -7.64
N PHE A 109 19.60 -2.67 -7.53
CA PHE A 109 19.67 -1.80 -6.36
C PHE A 109 18.41 -0.97 -6.18
N LEU A 110 17.82 -0.43 -7.25
CA LEU A 110 16.56 0.31 -7.21
C LEU A 110 15.39 -0.61 -6.81
N SER A 111 15.38 -1.84 -7.30
CA SER A 111 14.40 -2.86 -6.92
C SER A 111 14.49 -3.20 -5.43
N LEU A 112 15.70 -3.44 -4.92
CA LEU A 112 15.93 -3.71 -3.50
C LEU A 112 15.61 -2.46 -2.64
N GLY A 113 16.01 -1.28 -3.09
CA GLY A 113 15.71 0.00 -2.42
C GLY A 113 14.22 0.26 -2.32
N SER A 114 13.44 -0.03 -3.37
CA SER A 114 11.99 0.11 -3.34
C SER A 114 11.32 -0.89 -2.39
N PHE A 115 11.87 -2.12 -2.26
CA PHE A 115 11.41 -3.07 -1.26
C PHE A 115 11.61 -2.54 0.16
N VAL A 116 12.80 -2.04 0.47
CA VAL A 116 13.12 -1.45 1.78
C VAL A 116 12.24 -0.23 2.05
N LEU A 117 12.04 0.63 1.05
CA LEU A 117 11.20 1.81 1.16
C LEU A 117 9.74 1.43 1.45
N GLY A 118 9.20 0.42 0.77
CA GLY A 118 7.85 -0.09 0.97
C GLY A 118 7.63 -0.81 2.30
N GLU A 119 8.66 -1.46 2.85
CA GLU A 119 8.55 -2.21 4.10
C GLU A 119 8.72 -1.33 5.35
N PHE A 120 9.65 -0.37 5.32
CA PHE A 120 10.03 0.38 6.51
C PHE A 120 9.57 1.84 6.48
N ILE A 121 9.73 2.53 5.34
CA ILE A 121 9.50 3.98 5.27
C ILE A 121 8.01 4.27 5.02
N VAL A 122 7.42 3.65 4.00
CA VAL A 122 6.03 3.93 3.63
C VAL A 122 5.05 3.67 4.78
N PRO A 123 5.10 2.54 5.52
CA PRO A 123 4.18 2.30 6.63
C PRO A 123 4.26 3.35 7.74
N ASP A 124 5.47 3.76 8.11
CA ASP A 124 5.67 4.76 9.18
C ASP A 124 5.15 6.14 8.77
N PHE A 125 5.41 6.55 7.52
CA PHE A 125 4.93 7.82 7.00
C PHE A 125 3.41 7.81 6.78
N SER A 126 2.84 6.71 6.29
CA SER A 126 1.38 6.56 6.17
C SER A 126 0.68 6.62 7.53
N LYS A 127 1.25 6.02 8.58
CA LYS A 127 0.74 6.15 9.96
C LYS A 127 0.70 7.61 10.41
N LYS A 128 1.79 8.36 10.19
CA LYS A 128 1.88 9.79 10.52
C LYS A 128 0.89 10.63 9.71
N ALA A 129 0.71 10.33 8.41
CA ALA A 129 -0.28 11.00 7.57
C ALA A 129 -1.71 10.79 8.09
N ASN A 130 -2.06 9.55 8.47
CA ASN A 130 -3.36 9.22 9.02
C ASN A 130 -3.57 9.84 10.42
N GLU A 131 -2.54 9.87 11.26
CA GLU A 131 -2.59 10.55 12.57
C GLU A 131 -2.85 12.04 12.41
N LEU A 132 -2.13 12.70 11.49
CA LEU A 132 -2.32 14.12 11.20
C LEU A 132 -3.71 14.39 10.59
N LYS A 133 -4.20 13.52 9.69
CA LYS A 133 -5.57 13.61 9.17
C LYS A 133 -6.59 13.57 10.31
N ASN A 134 -6.45 12.63 11.25
CA ASN A 134 -7.37 12.50 12.38
C ASN A 134 -7.27 13.69 13.34
N GLU A 135 -6.08 14.26 13.52
CA GLU A 135 -5.87 15.48 14.31
C GLU A 135 -6.58 16.70 13.68
N ILE A 136 -6.40 16.91 12.36
CA ILE A 136 -7.05 18.00 11.61
C ILE A 136 -8.56 17.86 11.67
N THR A 137 -9.10 16.68 11.40
CA THR A 137 -10.53 16.40 11.37
C THR A 137 -11.16 16.31 12.76
N LYS A 138 -10.36 16.55 13.84
CA LYS A 138 -10.80 16.43 15.24
C LYS A 138 -11.50 15.10 15.54
N LYS A 139 -11.27 14.10 14.72
CA LYS A 139 -11.65 12.72 15.01
C LYS A 139 -10.70 12.24 16.11
N GLY A 140 -11.14 12.34 17.37
CA GLY A 140 -10.34 11.82 18.49
C GLY A 140 -9.91 10.38 18.22
N LYS A 141 -8.70 9.98 18.63
CA LYS A 141 -8.26 8.57 18.56
C LYS A 141 -9.21 7.72 19.41
N LYS A 142 -10.32 7.28 18.83
CA LYS A 142 -11.26 6.37 19.49
C LYS A 142 -10.71 4.95 19.50
N PHE A 143 -9.81 4.63 18.55
CA PHE A 143 -9.32 3.28 18.31
C PHE A 143 -7.81 3.26 18.10
N THR A 144 -7.17 2.20 18.58
CA THR A 144 -5.77 1.88 18.26
C THR A 144 -5.76 0.49 17.60
N PHE A 145 -5.40 0.44 16.33
CA PHE A 145 -5.27 -0.81 15.59
C PHE A 145 -3.79 -1.21 15.53
N LYS A 146 -3.47 -2.39 16.03
CA LYS A 146 -2.11 -2.93 16.00
C LYS A 146 -2.15 -4.42 15.72
N GLU A 147 -1.54 -4.84 14.62
CA GLU A 147 -1.38 -6.26 14.24
C GLU A 147 -2.71 -7.04 14.21
N GLY A 148 -3.79 -6.44 13.71
CA GLY A 148 -5.11 -7.05 13.68
C GLY A 148 -5.87 -7.03 14.99
N THR A 149 -5.31 -6.44 16.06
CA THR A 149 -5.98 -6.23 17.35
C THR A 149 -6.40 -4.78 17.47
N MET A 150 -7.65 -4.54 17.83
CA MET A 150 -8.20 -3.21 18.03
C MET A 150 -8.43 -2.94 19.52
N TRP A 151 -8.04 -1.76 19.97
CA TRP A 151 -8.33 -1.24 21.29
C TRP A 151 -9.20 0.00 21.15
N LEU A 152 -10.30 0.04 21.86
CA LEU A 152 -11.21 1.18 21.85
C LEU A 152 -11.69 1.50 23.27
N ARG A 153 -12.13 2.73 23.45
CA ARG A 153 -12.83 3.15 24.66
C ARG A 153 -14.31 3.23 24.37
N ALA A 154 -15.09 2.45 25.08
CA ALA A 154 -16.54 2.44 24.95
C ALA A 154 -17.17 3.71 25.57
N GLN A 155 -18.44 3.96 25.26
CA GLN A 155 -19.17 5.14 25.74
C GLN A 155 -19.31 5.20 27.27
N ASP A 156 -19.35 4.03 27.92
CA ASP A 156 -19.36 3.90 29.39
C ASP A 156 -17.97 4.07 30.05
N GLY A 157 -16.95 4.37 29.25
CA GLY A 157 -15.56 4.51 29.71
C GLY A 157 -14.79 3.19 29.81
N SER A 158 -15.39 2.04 29.53
CA SER A 158 -14.75 0.73 29.51
C SER A 158 -13.69 0.67 28.40
N ILE A 159 -12.63 -0.10 28.63
CA ILE A 159 -11.62 -0.39 27.61
C ILE A 159 -12.00 -1.70 26.94
N VAL A 160 -12.21 -1.67 25.62
CA VAL A 160 -12.55 -2.84 24.82
C VAL A 160 -11.36 -3.23 23.95
N LYS A 161 -10.98 -4.50 24.04
CA LYS A 161 -10.00 -5.13 23.16
C LYS A 161 -10.72 -6.09 22.24
N ILE A 162 -10.57 -5.91 20.94
CA ILE A 162 -11.07 -6.81 19.90
C ILE A 162 -9.88 -7.52 19.30
N GLY A 163 -9.79 -8.83 19.45
CA GLY A 163 -8.69 -9.64 18.94
C GLY A 163 -8.67 -9.70 17.42
N LEU A 164 -9.86 -9.76 16.78
CA LEU A 164 -10.02 -9.74 15.34
C LEU A 164 -11.37 -9.12 14.97
N TYR A 165 -11.36 -8.14 14.09
CA TYR A 165 -12.57 -7.55 13.52
C TYR A 165 -12.70 -7.90 12.03
N LEU A 166 -13.91 -8.31 11.63
CA LEU A 166 -14.29 -8.73 10.28
C LEU A 166 -15.28 -7.71 9.69
N PRO A 167 -14.79 -6.71 8.93
CA PRO A 167 -15.65 -5.65 8.40
C PRO A 167 -16.76 -6.17 7.49
N GLU A 168 -16.49 -7.20 6.67
CA GLU A 168 -17.43 -7.74 5.69
C GLU A 168 -18.69 -8.38 6.34
N LYS A 169 -18.54 -8.87 7.57
CA LYS A 169 -19.62 -9.57 8.32
C LYS A 169 -20.09 -8.79 9.53
N ASN A 170 -19.46 -7.66 9.87
CA ASN A 170 -19.69 -6.90 11.11
C ASN A 170 -19.57 -7.79 12.37
N ILE A 171 -18.59 -8.72 12.36
CA ILE A 171 -18.32 -9.64 13.46
C ILE A 171 -16.97 -9.28 14.09
N SER A 172 -16.93 -9.30 15.41
CA SER A 172 -15.73 -9.18 16.22
C SER A 172 -15.47 -10.49 16.95
N LYS A 173 -14.23 -10.99 16.94
CA LYS A 173 -13.84 -12.22 17.68
C LYS A 173 -12.83 -11.89 18.78
N ASN A 174 -12.86 -12.73 19.84
CA ASN A 174 -12.00 -12.57 21.01
C ASN A 174 -12.11 -11.17 21.61
N VAL A 175 -13.32 -10.80 22.00
CA VAL A 175 -13.64 -9.51 22.59
C VAL A 175 -13.40 -9.56 24.10
N SER A 176 -12.57 -8.66 24.62
CA SER A 176 -12.36 -8.50 26.06
C SER A 176 -12.73 -7.08 26.46
N ILE A 177 -13.65 -6.92 27.40
CA ILE A 177 -14.13 -5.64 27.90
C ILE A 177 -13.65 -5.48 29.35
N PHE A 178 -12.93 -4.41 29.62
CA PHE A 178 -12.39 -4.10 30.92
C PHE A 178 -13.13 -2.90 31.51
N LYS A 179 -13.94 -3.10 32.54
CA LYS A 179 -14.58 -2.04 33.29
C LYS A 179 -13.68 -1.60 34.43
N VAL A 180 -13.15 -0.38 34.33
CA VAL A 180 -12.24 0.22 35.30
C VAL A 180 -12.97 1.30 36.07
N HIS A 181 -12.95 1.26 37.40
CA HIS A 181 -13.51 2.30 38.28
C HIS A 181 -12.41 2.81 39.23
N LYS A 182 -12.18 4.12 39.25
CA LYS A 182 -11.14 4.79 40.06
C LYS A 182 -9.74 4.15 39.93
N GLY A 183 -9.38 3.72 38.72
CA GLY A 183 -8.07 3.11 38.42
C GLY A 183 -7.93 1.62 38.76
N ALA A 184 -8.95 0.99 39.34
CA ALA A 184 -8.97 -0.44 39.64
C ALA A 184 -9.92 -1.19 38.68
N LEU A 185 -9.54 -2.41 38.28
CA LEU A 185 -10.36 -3.30 37.47
C LEU A 185 -11.53 -3.80 38.32
N LYS A 186 -12.76 -3.49 37.90
CA LYS A 186 -13.99 -3.96 38.57
C LYS A 186 -14.51 -5.26 37.97
N GLU A 187 -14.63 -5.28 36.66
CA GLU A 187 -15.17 -6.43 35.90
C GLU A 187 -14.38 -6.62 34.62
N ARG A 188 -14.21 -7.87 34.21
CA ARG A 188 -13.69 -8.26 32.90
C ARG A 188 -14.69 -9.17 32.24
N ILE A 189 -15.12 -8.81 31.04
CA ILE A 189 -16.03 -9.60 30.20
C ILE A 189 -15.21 -10.13 29.05
N GLU A 190 -15.18 -11.43 28.85
CA GLU A 190 -14.58 -12.09 27.69
C GLU A 190 -15.69 -12.73 26.89
N ALA A 191 -15.71 -12.48 25.58
CA ALA A 191 -16.64 -13.05 24.63
C ALA A 191 -15.88 -13.63 23.44
N ASP A 192 -16.25 -14.81 22.99
CA ASP A 192 -15.64 -15.44 21.82
C ASP A 192 -16.02 -14.67 20.54
N GLU A 193 -17.26 -14.19 20.48
CA GLU A 193 -17.81 -13.53 19.31
C GLU A 193 -18.75 -12.38 19.72
N ALA A 194 -18.72 -11.29 18.94
CA ALA A 194 -19.66 -10.20 19.04
C ALA A 194 -20.20 -9.87 17.64
N GLU A 195 -21.53 -9.94 17.47
CA GLU A 195 -22.22 -9.61 16.24
C GLU A 195 -23.00 -8.32 16.38
N TRP A 196 -22.96 -7.47 15.34
CA TRP A 196 -23.77 -6.27 15.31
C TRP A 196 -25.19 -6.59 14.85
N SER A 197 -26.15 -6.30 15.71
CA SER A 197 -27.58 -6.38 15.40
C SER A 197 -28.14 -4.99 15.20
N ALA A 198 -28.45 -4.63 13.96
CA ALA A 198 -29.16 -3.40 13.66
C ALA A 198 -30.62 -3.52 14.13
N SER A 199 -31.11 -2.52 14.86
CA SER A 199 -32.52 -2.45 15.19
C SER A 199 -33.35 -2.27 13.92
N SER A 200 -34.35 -3.10 13.70
CA SER A 200 -35.22 -3.13 12.52
C SER A 200 -36.15 -1.90 12.38
N ALA A 201 -35.94 -0.82 13.12
CA ALA A 201 -36.87 0.30 13.22
C ALA A 201 -36.52 1.52 12.32
N SER A 202 -35.51 1.47 11.44
CA SER A 202 -35.28 2.58 10.51
C SER A 202 -34.73 2.13 9.16
N SER A 203 -35.63 1.79 8.24
CA SER A 203 -35.36 1.71 6.80
C SER A 203 -35.31 3.13 6.20
N GLY A 204 -34.32 3.93 6.57
CA GLY A 204 -34.02 5.22 6.00
C GLY A 204 -32.59 5.24 5.47
N VAL A 205 -32.44 5.25 4.15
CA VAL A 205 -31.16 5.43 3.47
C VAL A 205 -30.57 6.79 3.89
N GLY A 206 -29.48 6.78 4.68
CA GLY A 206 -28.71 7.99 4.98
C GLY A 206 -28.53 8.39 6.46
N SER A 207 -29.06 7.66 7.43
CA SER A 207 -28.86 8.02 8.85
C SER A 207 -27.56 7.43 9.41
N LYS A 208 -26.59 8.29 9.76
CA LYS A 208 -25.35 7.92 10.46
C LYS A 208 -25.55 7.39 11.90
N ASN A 209 -26.76 7.41 12.42
CA ASN A 209 -27.14 6.91 13.75
C ASN A 209 -28.07 5.72 13.61
N SER A 210 -27.55 4.59 13.15
CA SER A 210 -28.26 3.32 13.29
C SER A 210 -28.20 2.88 14.77
N GLU A 211 -29.31 2.98 15.47
CA GLU A 211 -29.48 2.38 16.80
C GLU A 211 -29.39 0.87 16.63
N GLY A 212 -28.24 0.29 16.93
CA GLY A 212 -27.97 -1.13 16.95
C GLY A 212 -27.19 -1.48 18.22
N LYS A 213 -27.14 -2.75 18.53
CA LYS A 213 -26.44 -3.27 19.70
C LYS A 213 -25.51 -4.41 19.31
N TRP A 214 -24.41 -4.53 20.04
CA TRP A 214 -23.54 -5.69 19.92
C TRP A 214 -24.10 -6.84 20.74
N LYS A 215 -24.33 -7.96 20.11
CA LYS A 215 -24.64 -9.25 20.74
C LYS A 215 -23.36 -10.02 20.98
N LEU A 216 -22.97 -10.16 22.23
CA LEU A 216 -21.85 -10.97 22.66
C LEU A 216 -22.30 -12.43 22.79
N LYS A 217 -21.47 -13.39 22.36
CA LYS A 217 -21.72 -14.83 22.46
C LYS A 217 -20.61 -15.54 23.23
N ASN A 218 -20.94 -16.59 23.94
CA ASN A 218 -20.05 -17.39 24.79
C ASN A 218 -19.23 -16.51 25.75
N ILE A 219 -19.93 -15.95 26.72
CA ILE A 219 -19.38 -14.90 27.59
C ILE A 219 -18.90 -15.51 28.90
N THR A 220 -17.73 -15.13 29.32
CA THR A 220 -17.20 -15.34 30.68
C THR A 220 -17.00 -14.00 31.36
N LEU A 221 -17.73 -13.77 32.43
CA LEU A 221 -17.67 -12.55 33.24
C LEU A 221 -16.85 -12.84 34.50
N TYR A 222 -15.77 -12.10 34.66
CA TYR A 222 -14.92 -12.14 35.83
C TYR A 222 -15.19 -10.90 36.68
N ASN A 223 -15.64 -11.09 37.92
CA ASN A 223 -15.80 -9.99 38.88
C ASN A 223 -14.55 -9.92 39.77
N ALA A 224 -13.82 -8.80 39.70
CA ALA A 224 -12.59 -8.63 40.45
C ALA A 224 -12.82 -8.34 41.93
N GLN A 225 -14.06 -7.96 42.32
CA GLN A 225 -14.39 -7.67 43.72
C GLN A 225 -14.70 -8.95 44.51
N ASP A 226 -15.46 -9.88 43.93
CA ASP A 226 -15.95 -11.09 44.62
C ASP A 226 -15.20 -12.35 44.18
N GLY A 227 -14.30 -12.24 43.17
CA GLY A 227 -13.62 -13.39 42.56
C GLY A 227 -14.56 -14.36 41.83
N SER A 228 -15.81 -13.98 41.60
CA SER A 228 -16.81 -14.85 40.97
C SER A 228 -16.61 -14.90 39.44
N ILE A 229 -16.86 -16.11 38.89
CA ILE A 229 -16.80 -16.34 37.43
C ILE A 229 -18.18 -16.84 37.02
N ASN A 230 -18.85 -16.06 36.17
CA ASN A 230 -20.14 -16.38 35.63
C ASN A 230 -20.07 -16.57 34.11
N LYS A 231 -20.73 -17.59 33.59
CA LYS A 231 -20.79 -17.85 32.14
C LYS A 231 -22.21 -17.61 31.62
N TYR A 232 -22.28 -16.89 30.52
CA TYR A 232 -23.53 -16.57 29.82
C TYR A 232 -23.43 -16.99 28.35
N LYS A 233 -24.52 -17.43 27.76
CA LYS A 233 -24.55 -17.77 26.33
C LYS A 233 -24.58 -16.55 25.45
N GLU A 234 -25.37 -15.55 25.83
CA GLU A 234 -25.57 -14.31 25.08
C GLU A 234 -25.75 -13.12 26.04
N LEU A 235 -25.24 -11.96 25.66
CA LEU A 235 -25.41 -10.69 26.37
C LEU A 235 -25.43 -9.54 25.37
N GLU A 236 -26.36 -8.61 25.48
CA GLU A 236 -26.35 -7.37 24.72
C GLU A 236 -25.42 -6.34 25.37
N TYR A 237 -24.55 -5.73 24.58
CA TYR A 237 -23.65 -4.68 25.03
C TYR A 237 -23.86 -3.42 24.18
N PRO A 238 -24.62 -2.41 24.68
CA PRO A 238 -25.01 -1.24 23.91
C PRO A 238 -23.93 -0.14 23.85
N PHE A 239 -22.88 -0.23 24.70
CA PHE A 239 -21.92 0.86 24.90
C PHE A 239 -20.75 0.83 23.92
N MET A 240 -20.63 -0.20 23.07
CA MET A 240 -19.59 -0.27 22.06
C MET A 240 -20.03 0.46 20.78
N GLU A 241 -19.12 1.23 20.19
CA GLU A 241 -19.37 2.00 18.97
C GLU A 241 -19.86 1.14 17.80
N PRO A 242 -20.67 1.70 16.88
CA PRO A 242 -21.17 0.96 15.71
C PRO A 242 -20.05 0.57 14.74
N PRO A 243 -20.20 -0.52 13.95
CA PRO A 243 -19.21 -1.02 13.01
C PRO A 243 -18.75 0.01 11.97
N ALA A 244 -19.64 0.93 11.56
CA ALA A 244 -19.30 1.94 10.58
C ALA A 244 -18.14 2.85 11.02
N LEU A 245 -18.01 3.10 12.33
CA LEU A 245 -16.90 3.89 12.86
C LEU A 245 -15.58 3.11 12.90
N PHE A 246 -15.63 1.79 12.98
CA PHE A 246 -14.43 0.95 12.93
C PHE A 246 -13.82 0.91 11.53
N ALA A 247 -14.68 0.92 10.49
CA ALA A 247 -14.24 0.84 9.09
C ALA A 247 -13.41 2.04 8.65
N GLU A 248 -13.66 3.23 9.24
CA GLU A 248 -12.92 4.45 8.90
C GLU A 248 -11.48 4.47 9.42
N ASP A 249 -11.20 3.81 10.55
CA ASP A 249 -9.89 3.84 11.24
C ASP A 249 -9.03 2.59 11.02
N ILE A 250 -9.54 1.57 10.30
CA ILE A 250 -8.75 0.40 9.95
C ILE A 250 -7.66 0.81 8.96
N GLN A 251 -6.41 0.55 9.34
CA GLN A 251 -5.28 0.76 8.42
C GLN A 251 -5.50 -0.03 7.14
N LYS A 252 -5.42 0.66 6.01
CA LYS A 252 -5.52 -0.01 4.72
C LYS A 252 -4.38 -1.01 4.58
N PRO A 253 -4.60 -2.19 3.98
CA PRO A 253 -3.54 -3.19 3.75
C PRO A 253 -2.30 -2.62 3.04
N GLU A 254 -2.53 -1.60 2.22
CA GLU A 254 -1.49 -0.87 1.48
C GLU A 254 -0.49 -0.16 2.42
N ASP A 255 -0.96 0.32 3.58
CA ASP A 255 -0.18 1.07 4.57
C ASP A 255 0.51 0.17 5.60
N LEU A 256 0.22 -1.14 5.59
CA LEU A 256 0.88 -2.13 6.46
C LEU A 256 2.19 -2.61 5.83
N GLY A 257 3.22 -2.87 6.63
CA GLY A 257 4.41 -3.59 6.18
C GLY A 257 4.08 -5.07 5.86
N ILE A 258 4.93 -5.74 5.09
CA ILE A 258 4.74 -7.16 4.71
C ILE A 258 4.61 -8.04 5.95
N ARG A 259 5.43 -7.80 6.99
CA ARG A 259 5.39 -8.57 8.25
C ARG A 259 4.09 -8.37 9.02
N GLU A 260 3.61 -7.12 9.10
CA GLU A 260 2.34 -6.80 9.78
C GLU A 260 1.16 -7.41 9.03
N LEU A 261 1.17 -7.30 7.69
CA LEU A 261 0.14 -7.86 6.82
C LEU A 261 0.12 -9.39 6.91
N PHE A 262 1.29 -10.06 6.89
CA PHE A 262 1.38 -11.51 7.05
C PHE A 262 0.82 -11.99 8.40
N ARG A 263 1.17 -11.31 9.50
CA ARG A 263 0.61 -11.63 10.82
C ARG A 263 -0.90 -11.44 10.88
N TYR A 264 -1.40 -10.40 10.22
CA TYR A 264 -2.84 -10.16 10.14
C TYR A 264 -3.56 -11.26 9.34
N ILE A 265 -3.02 -11.64 8.18
CA ILE A 265 -3.55 -12.75 7.37
C ILE A 265 -3.58 -14.05 8.19
N LYS A 266 -2.48 -14.37 8.87
CA LYS A 266 -2.40 -15.59 9.70
C LYS A 266 -3.44 -15.60 10.81
N LYS A 267 -3.65 -14.48 11.50
CA LYS A 267 -4.72 -14.39 12.52
C LYS A 267 -6.12 -14.62 11.94
N LEU A 268 -6.37 -14.15 10.71
CA LEU A 268 -7.63 -14.42 10.01
C LEU A 268 -7.78 -15.89 9.67
N GLU A 269 -6.74 -16.54 9.16
CA GLU A 269 -6.74 -17.97 8.83
C GLU A 269 -6.93 -18.84 10.09
N ASP A 270 -6.23 -18.55 11.18
CA ASP A 270 -6.37 -19.22 12.47
C ASP A 270 -7.80 -19.10 13.04
N ALA A 271 -8.49 -18.00 12.71
CA ALA A 271 -9.90 -17.79 13.07
C ALA A 271 -10.90 -18.42 12.08
N GLY A 272 -10.41 -19.15 11.05
CA GLY A 272 -11.24 -19.81 10.03
C GLY A 272 -11.71 -18.90 8.90
N PHE A 273 -11.13 -17.71 8.73
CA PHE A 273 -11.50 -16.76 7.67
C PHE A 273 -10.39 -16.64 6.63
N LYS A 274 -10.73 -16.82 5.37
CA LYS A 274 -9.83 -16.64 4.25
C LYS A 274 -10.22 -15.37 3.49
N ASN A 275 -9.40 -14.33 3.56
CA ASN A 275 -9.61 -13.10 2.81
C ASN A 275 -8.65 -13.07 1.60
N LEU A 276 -9.21 -13.32 0.42
CA LEU A 276 -8.44 -13.37 -0.84
C LEU A 276 -7.82 -12.02 -1.19
N LYS A 277 -8.50 -10.92 -0.86
CA LYS A 277 -8.00 -9.57 -1.13
C LYS A 277 -6.67 -9.31 -0.40
N LEU A 278 -6.61 -9.64 0.89
CA LEU A 278 -5.38 -9.48 1.68
C LEU A 278 -4.23 -10.36 1.18
N LEU A 279 -4.55 -11.57 0.69
CA LEU A 279 -3.54 -12.45 0.08
C LEU A 279 -3.00 -11.88 -1.23
N VAL A 280 -3.86 -11.31 -2.07
CA VAL A 280 -3.44 -10.60 -3.29
C VAL A 280 -2.56 -9.40 -2.94
N ASP A 281 -2.96 -8.57 -1.96
CA ASP A 281 -2.18 -7.41 -1.51
C ASP A 281 -0.81 -7.82 -0.97
N PHE A 282 -0.74 -8.91 -0.21
CA PHE A 282 0.53 -9.45 0.29
C PHE A 282 1.48 -9.86 -0.85
N HIS A 283 0.99 -10.64 -1.81
CA HIS A 283 1.80 -11.06 -2.95
C HIS A 283 2.16 -9.89 -3.87
N SER A 284 1.29 -8.88 -3.99
CA SER A 284 1.56 -7.66 -4.73
C SER A 284 2.74 -6.88 -4.14
N LYS A 285 2.82 -6.76 -2.80
CA LYS A 285 3.97 -6.12 -2.12
C LYS A 285 5.30 -6.81 -2.41
N VAL A 286 5.29 -8.13 -2.62
CA VAL A 286 6.50 -8.89 -2.97
C VAL A 286 6.85 -8.76 -4.45
N SER A 287 5.86 -8.77 -5.34
CA SER A 287 6.07 -8.70 -6.79
C SER A 287 6.43 -7.29 -7.28
N TYR A 288 5.92 -6.25 -6.60
CA TYR A 288 6.05 -4.86 -7.03
C TYR A 288 7.51 -4.37 -7.17
N PRO A 289 8.43 -4.62 -6.23
CA PRO A 289 9.83 -4.22 -6.39
C PRO A 289 10.50 -4.79 -7.65
N PHE A 290 10.11 -5.99 -8.07
CA PHE A 290 10.63 -6.63 -9.27
C PHE A 290 10.29 -5.86 -10.56
N VAL A 291 9.18 -5.13 -10.55
CA VAL A 291 8.73 -4.30 -11.67
C VAL A 291 9.76 -3.23 -12.03
N ASN A 292 10.45 -2.66 -11.05
CA ASN A 292 11.49 -1.66 -11.27
C ASN A 292 12.61 -2.18 -12.18
N PHE A 293 13.03 -3.42 -11.94
CA PHE A 293 14.03 -4.08 -12.77
C PHE A 293 13.51 -4.35 -14.18
N VAL A 294 12.27 -4.82 -14.31
CA VAL A 294 11.63 -5.06 -15.62
C VAL A 294 11.52 -3.76 -16.42
N MET A 295 11.09 -2.67 -15.79
CA MET A 295 10.95 -1.37 -16.42
C MET A 295 12.30 -0.79 -16.87
N LEU A 296 13.35 -0.95 -16.07
CA LEU A 296 14.70 -0.58 -16.49
C LEU A 296 15.14 -1.39 -17.71
N LEU A 297 14.93 -2.71 -17.67
CA LEU A 297 15.34 -3.60 -18.77
C LEU A 297 14.63 -3.23 -20.08
N LEU A 298 13.32 -2.89 -20.02
CA LEU A 298 12.58 -2.35 -21.16
C LEU A 298 13.15 -1.02 -21.63
N GLY A 299 13.39 -0.10 -20.71
CA GLY A 299 13.85 1.24 -21.01
C GLY A 299 15.23 1.30 -21.67
N ILE A 300 16.14 0.40 -21.32
CA ILE A 300 17.44 0.31 -21.98
C ILE A 300 17.39 -0.48 -23.30
N SER A 301 16.45 -1.42 -23.46
CA SER A 301 16.41 -2.34 -24.61
C SER A 301 15.66 -1.76 -25.82
N LEU A 302 14.58 -1.02 -25.55
CA LEU A 302 13.73 -0.47 -26.62
C LEU A 302 14.46 0.47 -27.57
N PRO A 303 15.24 1.48 -27.09
CA PRO A 303 15.96 2.39 -27.98
C PRO A 303 17.01 1.68 -28.84
N MET A 304 17.58 0.58 -28.34
CA MET A 304 18.61 -0.16 -29.04
C MET A 304 18.10 -0.93 -30.27
N ARG A 305 16.81 -1.19 -30.37
CA ARG A 305 16.20 -1.96 -31.47
C ARG A 305 15.45 -1.11 -32.49
N GLY A 306 14.91 0.02 -32.08
CA GLY A 306 14.15 0.89 -32.94
C GLY A 306 14.94 2.14 -33.32
N LYS A 307 14.87 2.58 -34.58
CA LYS A 307 15.17 3.97 -34.93
C LYS A 307 14.07 4.83 -34.30
N THR A 308 14.04 4.87 -32.95
CA THR A 308 13.13 5.72 -32.21
C THR A 308 13.51 7.14 -32.52
N GLY A 309 12.66 7.78 -33.35
CA GLY A 309 12.86 9.14 -33.84
C GLY A 309 13.07 10.19 -32.74
N LYS A 310 12.62 11.39 -32.92
CA LYS A 310 12.74 12.53 -32.00
C LYS A 310 12.36 12.18 -30.56
N GLY A 311 13.05 12.74 -29.54
CA GLY A 311 12.87 12.45 -28.10
C GLY A 311 11.42 12.45 -27.59
N LEU A 312 10.57 13.24 -28.23
CA LEU A 312 9.14 13.26 -27.94
C LEU A 312 8.47 11.88 -28.19
N VAL A 313 8.81 11.22 -29.30
CA VAL A 313 8.27 9.90 -29.65
C VAL A 313 8.73 8.87 -28.64
N THR A 314 10.00 8.89 -28.24
CA THR A 314 10.55 7.98 -27.23
C THR A 314 9.84 8.15 -25.88
N THR A 315 9.59 9.39 -25.46
CA THR A 315 8.87 9.68 -24.22
C THR A 315 7.41 9.19 -24.32
N ALA A 316 6.74 9.44 -25.44
CA ALA A 316 5.37 8.98 -25.67
C ALA A 316 5.25 7.44 -25.63
N VAL A 317 6.21 6.73 -26.22
CA VAL A 317 6.29 5.26 -26.15
C VAL A 317 6.48 4.79 -24.70
N GLY A 318 7.34 5.45 -23.95
CA GLY A 318 7.55 5.13 -22.53
C GLY A 318 6.30 5.32 -21.68
N ILE A 319 5.58 6.43 -21.87
CA ILE A 319 4.31 6.70 -21.19
C ILE A 319 3.28 5.63 -21.58
N PHE A 320 3.15 5.33 -22.86
CA PHE A 320 2.20 4.32 -23.35
C PHE A 320 2.47 2.93 -22.74
N ILE A 321 3.73 2.49 -22.71
CA ILE A 321 4.12 1.21 -22.10
C ILE A 321 3.84 1.20 -20.60
N SER A 322 4.11 2.31 -19.91
CA SER A 322 3.82 2.44 -18.48
C SER A 322 2.31 2.35 -18.22
N LEU A 323 1.49 3.03 -18.99
CA LEU A 323 0.03 2.97 -18.87
C LEU A 323 -0.51 1.58 -19.17
N LEU A 324 -0.01 0.93 -20.23
CA LEU A 324 -0.39 -0.44 -20.59
C LEU A 324 -0.05 -1.42 -19.46
N TYR A 325 1.14 -1.29 -18.86
CA TYR A 325 1.52 -2.07 -17.70
C TYR A 325 0.57 -1.84 -16.52
N TRP A 326 0.32 -0.57 -16.15
CA TRP A 326 -0.54 -0.20 -15.04
C TRP A 326 -1.96 -0.73 -15.21
N PHE A 327 -2.52 -0.55 -16.39
CA PHE A 327 -3.86 -1.04 -16.72
C PHE A 327 -3.93 -2.58 -16.64
N GLY A 328 -2.98 -3.27 -17.26
CA GLY A 328 -2.89 -4.73 -17.21
C GLY A 328 -2.71 -5.25 -15.78
N HIS A 329 -1.86 -4.58 -14.99
CA HIS A 329 -1.63 -4.95 -13.59
C HIS A 329 -2.89 -4.74 -12.73
N ALA A 330 -3.56 -3.60 -12.88
CA ALA A 330 -4.82 -3.31 -12.18
C ALA A 330 -5.92 -4.33 -12.52
N MET A 331 -6.06 -4.68 -13.81
CA MET A 331 -6.99 -5.75 -14.24
C MET A 331 -6.65 -7.09 -13.61
N SER A 332 -5.37 -7.48 -13.63
CA SER A 332 -4.91 -8.75 -13.06
C SER A 332 -5.19 -8.84 -11.56
N LEU A 333 -4.92 -7.76 -10.81
CA LEU A 333 -5.25 -7.67 -9.38
C LEU A 333 -6.77 -7.76 -9.14
N SER A 334 -7.57 -7.07 -9.96
CA SER A 334 -9.04 -7.06 -9.85
C SER A 334 -9.62 -8.47 -10.01
N ILE A 335 -9.11 -9.23 -10.97
CA ILE A 335 -9.49 -10.63 -11.20
C ILE A 335 -9.07 -11.51 -10.01
N GLY A 336 -7.91 -11.23 -9.40
CA GLY A 336 -7.44 -11.89 -8.18
C GLY A 336 -8.33 -11.58 -6.97
N TYR A 337 -8.76 -10.33 -6.80
CA TYR A 337 -9.70 -9.92 -5.74
C TYR A 337 -11.07 -10.60 -5.89
N ALA A 338 -11.51 -10.80 -7.13
CA ALA A 338 -12.74 -11.55 -7.42
C ALA A 338 -12.62 -13.07 -7.18
N GLY A 339 -11.41 -13.57 -6.89
CA GLY A 339 -11.16 -14.99 -6.63
C GLY A 339 -11.13 -15.89 -7.88
N ILE A 340 -11.16 -15.30 -9.07
CA ILE A 340 -11.11 -16.03 -10.35
C ILE A 340 -9.70 -16.59 -10.59
N LEU A 341 -8.66 -15.80 -10.23
CA LEU A 341 -7.27 -16.22 -10.31
C LEU A 341 -6.68 -16.42 -8.90
N PRO A 342 -5.82 -17.43 -8.72
CA PRO A 342 -5.03 -17.56 -7.49
C PRO A 342 -4.22 -16.28 -7.20
N PRO A 343 -4.12 -15.83 -5.93
CA PRO A 343 -3.42 -14.58 -5.57
C PRO A 343 -2.02 -14.43 -6.14
N VAL A 344 -1.24 -15.52 -6.14
CA VAL A 344 0.12 -15.54 -6.71
C VAL A 344 0.11 -15.26 -8.21
N ILE A 345 -0.78 -15.93 -8.97
CA ILE A 345 -0.86 -15.75 -10.43
C ILE A 345 -1.32 -14.33 -10.74
N ALA A 346 -2.35 -13.83 -10.06
CA ALA A 346 -2.90 -12.50 -10.28
C ALA A 346 -1.85 -11.40 -10.11
N THR A 347 -0.90 -11.55 -9.19
CA THR A 347 0.12 -10.53 -8.91
C THR A 347 1.36 -10.65 -9.79
N TRP A 348 1.72 -11.86 -10.25
CA TRP A 348 2.94 -12.10 -11.02
C TRP A 348 2.72 -12.16 -12.54
N LEU A 349 1.49 -12.35 -13.02
CA LEU A 349 1.16 -12.52 -14.43
C LEU A 349 1.72 -11.39 -15.30
N VAL A 350 1.37 -10.15 -14.98
CA VAL A 350 1.77 -8.98 -15.78
C VAL A 350 3.26 -8.69 -15.64
N PRO A 351 3.87 -8.65 -14.44
CA PRO A 351 5.32 -8.53 -14.29
C PRO A 351 6.11 -9.58 -15.08
N LEU A 352 5.65 -10.83 -15.12
CA LEU A 352 6.32 -11.89 -15.87
C LEU A 352 6.19 -11.73 -17.38
N ILE A 353 5.01 -11.36 -17.90
CA ILE A 353 4.82 -11.10 -19.33
C ILE A 353 5.75 -9.98 -19.78
N PHE A 354 5.75 -8.84 -19.08
CA PHE A 354 6.62 -7.72 -19.41
C PHE A 354 8.10 -8.08 -19.21
N GLY A 355 8.43 -8.88 -18.20
CA GLY A 355 9.77 -9.39 -17.96
C GLY A 355 10.30 -10.27 -19.11
N ILE A 356 9.46 -11.18 -19.61
CA ILE A 356 9.81 -12.02 -20.78
C ILE A 356 10.05 -11.16 -22.03
N ILE A 357 9.18 -10.17 -22.26
CA ILE A 357 9.35 -9.22 -23.36
C ILE A 357 10.66 -8.45 -23.20
N ALA A 358 10.93 -7.92 -22.00
CA ALA A 358 12.15 -7.17 -21.69
C ALA A 358 13.42 -7.99 -21.94
N VAL A 359 13.45 -9.25 -21.47
CA VAL A 359 14.58 -10.15 -21.65
C VAL A 359 14.77 -10.51 -23.13
N ARG A 360 13.69 -10.77 -23.88
CA ARG A 360 13.77 -11.01 -25.33
C ARG A 360 14.32 -9.81 -26.09
N LEU A 361 13.88 -8.61 -25.73
CA LEU A 361 14.39 -7.37 -26.31
C LEU A 361 15.87 -7.17 -25.99
N PHE A 362 16.27 -7.39 -24.74
CA PHE A 362 17.66 -7.25 -24.31
C PHE A 362 18.60 -8.26 -25.00
N LYS A 363 18.19 -9.54 -25.06
CA LYS A 363 18.98 -10.59 -25.79
C LYS A 363 19.18 -10.27 -27.28
N GLY A 364 18.20 -9.66 -27.90
CA GLY A 364 18.25 -9.29 -29.31
C GLY A 364 18.95 -7.95 -29.62
N ILE A 365 19.66 -7.35 -28.66
CA ILE A 365 20.54 -6.20 -28.93
C ILE A 365 21.73 -6.70 -29.77
N HIS A 366 21.85 -6.15 -30.98
CA HIS A 366 22.97 -6.43 -31.87
C HIS A 366 24.24 -5.75 -31.34
N GLU A 367 25.30 -6.53 -31.20
CA GLU A 367 26.65 -6.08 -30.84
C GLU A 367 27.37 -5.50 -32.06
#